data_54fb8649857b0eb3d20f94cb73cfeae8
#
_entry.id   54fb8649857b0eb3d20f94cb73cfeae8
#
_cell.length_a   1.000
_cell.length_b   1.000
_cell.length_c   1.000
_cell.angle_alpha   90.00
_cell.angle_beta   90.00
_cell.angle_gamma   90.00
#
_symmetry.space_group_name_H-M   'P 1'
#
loop_
_entity.id
_entity.type
_entity.pdbx_description
1 polymer ?
#
loop_
_entity_poly.entity_id
_entity_poly.type
_entity_poly.pdbx_seq_one_letter_code
_entity_poly.pdbx_strand_id
1 'polypeptide(L)'
;MTTYAATANPGFAPYAMEEIRRRIPGTKVSGLAPGETFTFTNGDVETETLLKDLRKKEPVFLRHMFPVEQEMDVSGDPETTAESLRAYAATLGERVRDAKVAIQVRKEQHSPFPFGSAEGRDEIATVVRELGGEPVAREADWIVSVYATKKKLFVGCSTPRDNLSDWPGGAPRFRKDEGVISRAAFKLLEAEKAFNLPLDRFSHALDLGASPGGWTSVLLERGLKVTAVDPAEMDPSLETHPRLRHIRRNAAEVSFAPGSFDLLVCDMSWDPHHTCMIVNELADVLSAGASGIITLKLMYRKPFQSIQELTKEYGYRFDILKVKQLFHNREEVTMWVKRK
;
A
#
# COMPACT_ATOMS: atom_id res chain seq x y z
N MET A 1 -17.54 2.11 -21.72
CA MET A 1 -17.16 2.81 -20.46
C MET A 1 -16.95 1.72 -19.41
N THR A 2 -15.73 1.59 -18.87
CA THR A 2 -15.39 0.59 -17.86
C THR A 2 -15.57 1.17 -16.45
N THR A 3 -16.25 0.45 -15.57
CA THR A 3 -16.36 0.78 -14.15
C THR A 3 -15.30 0.03 -13.36
N TYR A 4 -14.73 0.67 -12.38
CA TYR A 4 -13.79 0.06 -11.42
C TYR A 4 -14.35 0.12 -10.01
N ALA A 5 -14.23 -0.97 -9.26
CA ALA A 5 -14.40 -0.96 -7.82
C ALA A 5 -13.04 -0.70 -7.16
N ALA A 6 -13.01 0.23 -6.21
CA ALA A 6 -11.78 0.79 -5.68
C ALA A 6 -11.78 0.89 -4.15
N THR A 7 -10.58 0.90 -3.56
CA THR A 7 -10.40 1.07 -2.10
C THR A 7 -9.36 2.13 -1.77
N ALA A 8 -9.59 2.80 -0.66
CA ALA A 8 -8.66 3.69 0.02
C ALA A 8 -8.50 3.27 1.49
N ASN A 9 -7.69 3.95 2.26
CA ASN A 9 -7.68 3.75 3.71
C ASN A 9 -8.97 4.29 4.35
N PRO A 10 -9.42 3.75 5.50
CA PRO A 10 -10.59 4.23 6.19
C PRO A 10 -10.55 5.76 6.39
N GLY A 11 -11.62 6.45 5.97
CA GLY A 11 -11.71 7.91 6.00
C GLY A 11 -11.09 8.63 4.80
N PHE A 12 -10.31 7.94 3.94
CA PHE A 12 -9.60 8.58 2.83
C PHE A 12 -10.24 8.36 1.45
N ALA A 13 -11.34 7.60 1.35
CA ALA A 13 -12.04 7.46 0.07
C ALA A 13 -12.45 8.79 -0.58
N PRO A 14 -12.90 9.83 0.15
CA PRO A 14 -13.20 11.13 -0.46
C PRO A 14 -11.99 11.76 -1.17
N TYR A 15 -10.78 11.60 -0.61
CA TYR A 15 -9.56 12.11 -1.21
C TYR A 15 -9.13 11.27 -2.42
N ALA A 16 -9.24 9.94 -2.35
CA ALA A 16 -9.01 9.08 -3.51
C ALA A 16 -9.98 9.39 -4.65
N MET A 17 -11.26 9.60 -4.37
CA MET A 17 -12.27 9.99 -5.35
C MET A 17 -11.95 11.35 -6.00
N GLU A 18 -11.51 12.32 -5.21
CA GLU A 18 -11.11 13.64 -5.70
C GLU A 18 -9.83 13.56 -6.56
N GLU A 19 -8.85 12.74 -6.16
CA GLU A 19 -7.65 12.49 -6.95
C GLU A 19 -7.98 11.89 -8.32
N ILE A 20 -8.90 10.94 -8.36
CA ILE A 20 -9.41 10.33 -9.59
C ILE A 20 -10.15 11.35 -10.46
N ARG A 21 -11.03 12.19 -9.89
CA ARG A 21 -11.75 13.24 -10.64
C ARG A 21 -10.79 14.23 -11.31
N ARG A 22 -9.74 14.64 -10.59
CA ARG A 22 -8.74 15.58 -11.15
C ARG A 22 -7.92 14.96 -12.29
N ARG A 23 -7.83 13.65 -12.32
CA ARG A 23 -6.94 12.92 -13.22
C ARG A 23 -7.64 12.34 -14.43
N ILE A 24 -8.92 11.97 -14.29
CA ILE A 24 -9.70 11.31 -15.34
C ILE A 24 -10.86 12.21 -15.77
N PRO A 25 -10.76 12.91 -16.92
CA PRO A 25 -11.88 13.68 -17.46
C PRO A 25 -13.13 12.81 -17.68
N GLY A 26 -14.28 13.34 -17.38
CA GLY A 26 -15.56 12.65 -17.58
C GLY A 26 -15.85 11.47 -16.63
N THR A 27 -14.96 11.19 -15.66
CA THR A 27 -15.17 10.09 -14.70
C THR A 27 -16.41 10.34 -13.83
N LYS A 28 -17.17 9.27 -13.59
CA LYS A 28 -18.23 9.24 -12.58
C LYS A 28 -17.71 8.47 -11.37
N VAL A 29 -17.86 9.04 -10.18
CA VAL A 29 -17.43 8.39 -8.92
C VAL A 29 -18.61 8.26 -7.98
N SER A 30 -18.74 7.11 -7.30
CA SER A 30 -19.82 6.81 -6.35
C SER A 30 -19.29 6.02 -5.16
N GLY A 31 -19.64 6.44 -3.94
CA GLY A 31 -19.30 5.68 -2.73
C GLY A 31 -20.05 4.36 -2.66
N LEU A 32 -19.39 3.30 -2.23
CA LEU A 32 -19.97 1.99 -1.94
C LEU A 32 -20.12 1.78 -0.44
N ALA A 33 -18.98 1.67 0.29
CA ALA A 33 -18.98 1.64 1.76
C ALA A 33 -18.40 2.96 2.29
N PRO A 34 -18.97 3.52 3.36
CA PRO A 34 -18.58 4.81 3.89
C PRO A 34 -17.08 4.90 4.18
N GLY A 35 -16.43 5.88 3.54
CA GLY A 35 -15.04 6.26 3.83
C GLY A 35 -13.94 5.32 3.32
N GLU A 36 -14.26 4.16 2.73
CA GLU A 36 -13.22 3.19 2.31
C GLU A 36 -13.35 2.73 0.86
N THR A 37 -14.54 2.36 0.40
CA THR A 37 -14.76 1.80 -0.94
C THR A 37 -15.66 2.66 -1.80
N PHE A 38 -15.35 2.69 -3.10
CA PHE A 38 -16.08 3.48 -4.09
C PHE A 38 -15.96 2.86 -5.47
N THR A 39 -16.78 3.32 -6.41
CA THR A 39 -16.60 3.05 -7.84
C THR A 39 -16.18 4.31 -8.57
N PHE A 40 -15.47 4.12 -9.68
CA PHE A 40 -15.22 5.16 -10.65
C PHE A 40 -15.24 4.60 -12.09
N THR A 41 -15.41 5.47 -13.08
CA THR A 41 -15.37 5.06 -14.49
C THR A 41 -14.11 5.58 -15.16
N ASN A 42 -13.74 4.96 -16.29
CA ASN A 42 -12.64 5.48 -17.12
C ASN A 42 -12.97 6.81 -17.83
N GLY A 43 -14.20 7.34 -17.67
CA GLY A 43 -14.62 8.59 -18.30
C GLY A 43 -14.44 8.56 -19.82
N ASP A 44 -13.81 9.60 -20.34
CA ASP A 44 -13.51 9.76 -21.78
C ASP A 44 -12.15 9.15 -22.17
N VAL A 45 -11.45 8.51 -21.20
CA VAL A 45 -10.12 7.93 -21.41
C VAL A 45 -10.24 6.45 -21.79
N GLU A 46 -9.48 6.02 -22.78
CA GLU A 46 -9.37 4.60 -23.12
C GLU A 46 -8.81 3.79 -21.94
N THR A 47 -9.36 2.59 -21.73
CA THR A 47 -9.00 1.71 -20.60
C THR A 47 -7.50 1.44 -20.50
N GLU A 48 -6.85 1.12 -21.62
CA GLU A 48 -5.41 0.81 -21.62
C GLU A 48 -4.57 2.06 -21.30
N THR A 49 -4.95 3.21 -21.84
CA THR A 49 -4.31 4.49 -21.56
C THR A 49 -4.42 4.86 -20.09
N LEU A 50 -5.61 4.69 -19.51
CA LEU A 50 -5.86 4.89 -18.07
C LEU A 50 -4.96 3.99 -17.23
N LEU A 51 -4.94 2.69 -17.50
CA LEU A 51 -4.15 1.73 -16.74
C LEU A 51 -2.64 2.04 -16.83
N LYS A 52 -2.16 2.42 -18.03
CA LYS A 52 -0.77 2.84 -18.24
C LYS A 52 -0.42 4.09 -17.44
N ASP A 53 -1.31 5.08 -17.41
CA ASP A 53 -1.11 6.31 -16.65
C ASP A 53 -1.10 6.05 -15.14
N LEU A 54 -2.07 5.28 -14.62
CA LEU A 54 -2.16 4.92 -13.21
C LEU A 54 -0.93 4.10 -12.75
N ARG A 55 -0.41 3.21 -13.60
CA ARG A 55 0.81 2.44 -13.31
C ARG A 55 2.07 3.29 -13.32
N LYS A 56 2.15 4.28 -14.24
CA LYS A 56 3.31 5.18 -14.35
C LYS A 56 3.41 6.14 -13.16
N LYS A 57 2.27 6.67 -12.73
CA LYS A 57 2.17 7.57 -11.59
C LYS A 57 0.98 7.15 -10.73
N GLU A 58 1.21 6.23 -9.81
CA GLU A 58 0.14 5.76 -8.94
C GLU A 58 -0.48 6.91 -8.14
N PRO A 59 -1.82 6.94 -7.99
CA PRO A 59 -2.49 7.87 -7.09
C PRO A 59 -2.05 7.66 -5.65
N VAL A 60 -2.00 8.75 -4.89
CA VAL A 60 -1.54 8.70 -3.49
C VAL A 60 -2.51 7.92 -2.61
N PHE A 61 -3.81 8.19 -2.74
CA PHE A 61 -4.84 7.66 -1.84
C PHE A 61 -5.56 6.42 -2.40
N LEU A 62 -5.50 6.15 -3.69
CA LEU A 62 -6.06 4.95 -4.28
C LEU A 62 -5.16 3.75 -3.96
N ARG A 63 -5.64 2.84 -3.11
CA ARG A 63 -4.87 1.68 -2.63
C ARG A 63 -4.97 0.46 -3.54
N HIS A 64 -6.16 0.19 -4.06
CA HIS A 64 -6.47 -0.96 -4.90
C HIS A 64 -7.66 -0.65 -5.78
N MET A 65 -7.73 -1.30 -6.95
CA MET A 65 -8.88 -1.26 -7.83
C MET A 65 -8.99 -2.56 -8.61
N PHE A 66 -10.16 -2.86 -9.15
CA PHE A 66 -10.36 -3.90 -10.17
C PHE A 66 -11.48 -3.50 -11.12
N PRO A 67 -11.44 -3.90 -12.42
CA PRO A 67 -12.52 -3.66 -13.35
C PRO A 67 -13.76 -4.45 -12.94
N VAL A 68 -14.93 -3.82 -12.99
CA VAL A 68 -16.20 -4.49 -12.78
C VAL A 68 -16.66 -5.04 -14.13
N GLU A 69 -16.51 -6.33 -14.32
CA GLU A 69 -16.96 -7.03 -15.52
C GLU A 69 -18.44 -7.42 -15.43
N GLN A 70 -18.89 -7.70 -14.20
CA GLN A 70 -20.29 -8.00 -13.94
C GLN A 70 -20.72 -7.41 -12.59
N GLU A 71 -21.94 -6.86 -12.58
CA GLU A 71 -22.63 -6.39 -11.38
C GLU A 71 -23.91 -7.20 -11.22
N MET A 72 -24.11 -7.79 -10.05
CA MET A 72 -25.24 -8.64 -9.71
C MET A 72 -25.91 -8.13 -8.44
N ASP A 73 -27.16 -8.48 -8.21
CA ASP A 73 -27.78 -8.27 -6.90
C ASP A 73 -27.20 -9.27 -5.88
N VAL A 74 -26.92 -8.80 -4.68
CA VAL A 74 -26.46 -9.70 -3.65
C VAL A 74 -27.63 -10.52 -3.10
N SER A 75 -27.48 -11.85 -3.07
CA SER A 75 -28.43 -12.75 -2.45
C SER A 75 -27.91 -13.21 -1.08
N GLY A 76 -28.82 -13.41 -0.12
CA GLY A 76 -28.55 -14.09 1.14
C GLY A 76 -28.63 -15.61 1.04
N ASP A 77 -29.16 -16.12 -0.09
CA ASP A 77 -29.27 -17.55 -0.35
C ASP A 77 -27.92 -18.12 -0.85
N PRO A 78 -27.35 -19.12 -0.15
CA PRO A 78 -26.07 -19.70 -0.53
C PRO A 78 -26.05 -20.34 -1.93
N GLU A 79 -27.09 -21.05 -2.32
CA GLU A 79 -27.12 -21.75 -3.60
C GLU A 79 -27.16 -20.77 -4.77
N THR A 80 -28.08 -19.81 -4.74
CA THR A 80 -28.18 -18.74 -5.75
C THR A 80 -26.86 -17.96 -5.88
N THR A 81 -26.19 -17.71 -4.74
CA THR A 81 -24.92 -16.98 -4.73
C THR A 81 -23.80 -17.84 -5.33
N ALA A 82 -23.72 -19.12 -4.97
CA ALA A 82 -22.74 -20.05 -5.52
C ALA A 82 -22.90 -20.22 -7.03
N GLU A 83 -24.14 -20.40 -7.51
CA GLU A 83 -24.44 -20.46 -8.94
C GLU A 83 -23.97 -19.20 -9.68
N SER A 84 -24.25 -18.02 -9.13
CA SER A 84 -23.82 -16.74 -9.70
C SER A 84 -22.30 -16.62 -9.79
N LEU A 85 -21.57 -17.03 -8.74
CA LEU A 85 -20.11 -17.01 -8.72
C LEU A 85 -19.51 -18.00 -9.73
N ARG A 86 -20.05 -19.22 -9.80
CA ARG A 86 -19.63 -20.26 -10.75
C ARG A 86 -19.92 -19.84 -12.19
N ALA A 87 -21.10 -19.26 -12.45
CA ALA A 87 -21.46 -18.74 -13.77
C ALA A 87 -20.51 -17.65 -14.23
N TYR A 88 -20.18 -16.68 -13.35
CA TYR A 88 -19.15 -15.70 -13.67
C TYR A 88 -17.80 -16.35 -13.94
N ALA A 89 -17.34 -17.26 -13.07
CA ALA A 89 -16.06 -17.93 -13.24
C ALA A 89 -15.96 -18.68 -14.57
N ALA A 90 -17.05 -19.32 -15.04
CA ALA A 90 -17.10 -19.98 -16.34
C ALA A 90 -16.85 -19.02 -17.52
N THR A 91 -17.16 -17.72 -17.39
CA THR A 91 -16.88 -16.72 -18.43
C THR A 91 -15.38 -16.39 -18.59
N LEU A 92 -14.54 -16.79 -17.64
CA LEU A 92 -13.10 -16.53 -17.69
C LEU A 92 -12.40 -17.28 -18.82
N GLY A 93 -12.89 -18.51 -19.14
CA GLY A 93 -12.47 -19.27 -20.31
C GLY A 93 -10.94 -19.39 -20.46
N GLU A 94 -10.45 -19.08 -21.65
CA GLU A 94 -9.03 -19.17 -22.02
C GLU A 94 -8.11 -18.26 -21.18
N ARG A 95 -8.64 -17.19 -20.56
CA ARG A 95 -7.82 -16.27 -19.76
C ARG A 95 -7.13 -16.96 -18.57
N VAL A 96 -7.75 -18.00 -18.04
CA VAL A 96 -7.26 -18.69 -16.84
C VAL A 96 -6.62 -20.05 -17.13
N ARG A 97 -6.66 -20.51 -18.38
CA ARG A 97 -6.02 -21.75 -18.78
C ARG A 97 -4.50 -21.65 -18.65
N ASP A 98 -3.90 -22.66 -18.02
CA ASP A 98 -2.45 -22.74 -17.74
C ASP A 98 -1.90 -21.52 -16.97
N ALA A 99 -2.77 -20.77 -16.28
CA ALA A 99 -2.43 -19.57 -15.53
C ALA A 99 -2.62 -19.75 -14.02
N LYS A 100 -1.81 -19.06 -13.23
CA LYS A 100 -1.97 -18.93 -11.78
C LYS A 100 -3.02 -17.87 -11.48
N VAL A 101 -4.06 -18.24 -10.72
CA VAL A 101 -5.22 -17.39 -10.47
C VAL A 101 -5.41 -17.17 -8.97
N ALA A 102 -5.24 -15.95 -8.50
CA ALA A 102 -5.64 -15.58 -7.15
C ALA A 102 -7.12 -15.21 -7.12
N ILE A 103 -7.84 -15.66 -6.11
CA ILE A 103 -9.26 -15.37 -5.94
C ILE A 103 -9.43 -14.58 -4.64
N GLN A 104 -9.95 -13.37 -4.76
CA GLN A 104 -10.07 -12.42 -3.66
C GLN A 104 -11.53 -12.08 -3.41
N VAL A 105 -12.11 -12.65 -2.36
CA VAL A 105 -13.49 -12.39 -1.94
C VAL A 105 -13.50 -11.49 -0.71
N ARG A 106 -14.21 -10.36 -0.84
CA ARG A 106 -14.38 -9.37 0.23
C ARG A 106 -15.86 -9.01 0.34
N LYS A 107 -16.29 -8.66 1.54
CA LYS A 107 -17.64 -8.15 1.77
C LYS A 107 -17.65 -6.96 2.72
N GLU A 108 -18.59 -6.07 2.49
CA GLU A 108 -18.94 -4.99 3.41
C GLU A 108 -19.51 -5.54 4.71
N GLN A 109 -19.32 -4.82 5.80
CA GLN A 109 -19.96 -5.15 7.06
C GLN A 109 -21.48 -5.16 6.90
N HIS A 110 -22.12 -6.21 7.43
CA HIS A 110 -23.59 -6.44 7.30
C HIS A 110 -24.08 -6.66 5.86
N SER A 111 -23.20 -7.04 4.91
CA SER A 111 -23.64 -7.58 3.63
C SER A 111 -24.40 -8.89 3.84
N PRO A 112 -25.53 -9.10 3.14
CA PRO A 112 -26.23 -10.39 3.18
C PRO A 112 -25.50 -11.53 2.46
N PHE A 113 -24.38 -11.24 1.78
CA PHE A 113 -23.57 -12.25 1.11
C PHE A 113 -23.23 -13.41 2.07
N PRO A 114 -23.66 -14.66 1.74
CA PRO A 114 -23.72 -15.75 2.71
C PRO A 114 -22.34 -16.31 3.09
N PHE A 115 -21.34 -16.18 2.21
CA PHE A 115 -20.06 -16.82 2.37
C PHE A 115 -19.04 -15.99 3.18
N GLY A 116 -18.15 -16.71 3.87
CA GLY A 116 -16.85 -16.19 4.27
C GLY A 116 -15.90 -16.06 3.05
N SER A 117 -14.75 -15.40 3.25
CA SER A 117 -13.79 -15.22 2.15
C SER A 117 -13.21 -16.54 1.63
N ALA A 118 -13.10 -17.58 2.46
CA ALA A 118 -12.62 -18.90 2.05
C ALA A 118 -13.68 -19.64 1.22
N GLU A 119 -14.91 -19.74 1.72
CA GLU A 119 -16.01 -20.44 1.06
C GLU A 119 -16.32 -19.83 -0.31
N GLY A 120 -16.49 -18.49 -0.38
CA GLY A 120 -16.74 -17.83 -1.68
C GLY A 120 -15.58 -17.94 -2.66
N ARG A 121 -14.34 -18.06 -2.16
CA ARG A 121 -13.18 -18.39 -3.00
C ARG A 121 -13.27 -19.80 -3.57
N ASP A 122 -13.68 -20.77 -2.77
CA ASP A 122 -13.69 -22.18 -3.16
C ASP A 122 -14.72 -22.45 -4.26
N GLU A 123 -15.84 -21.70 -4.30
CA GLU A 123 -16.83 -21.75 -5.38
C GLU A 123 -16.22 -21.39 -6.73
N ILE A 124 -15.41 -20.31 -6.78
CA ILE A 124 -14.73 -19.88 -8.00
C ILE A 124 -13.55 -20.79 -8.33
N ALA A 125 -12.78 -21.22 -7.32
CA ALA A 125 -11.60 -22.06 -7.50
C ALA A 125 -11.92 -23.40 -8.15
N THR A 126 -13.08 -23.97 -7.88
CA THR A 126 -13.55 -25.22 -8.50
C THR A 126 -13.65 -25.04 -10.01
N VAL A 127 -14.32 -23.99 -10.47
CA VAL A 127 -14.49 -23.71 -11.91
C VAL A 127 -13.15 -23.33 -12.57
N VAL A 128 -12.29 -22.56 -11.88
CA VAL A 128 -10.95 -22.23 -12.40
C VAL A 128 -10.13 -23.50 -12.67
N ARG A 129 -10.17 -24.50 -11.77
CA ARG A 129 -9.49 -25.81 -12.00
C ARG A 129 -10.08 -26.56 -13.19
N GLU A 130 -11.40 -26.57 -13.34
CA GLU A 130 -12.09 -27.20 -14.49
C GLU A 130 -11.69 -26.55 -15.81
N LEU A 131 -11.40 -25.23 -15.81
CA LEU A 131 -10.89 -24.49 -16.97
C LEU A 131 -9.38 -24.67 -17.22
N GLY A 132 -8.69 -25.45 -16.38
CA GLY A 132 -7.25 -25.69 -16.48
C GLY A 132 -6.37 -24.63 -15.82
N GLY A 133 -6.94 -23.75 -14.98
CA GLY A 133 -6.18 -22.79 -14.18
C GLY A 133 -5.71 -23.34 -12.85
N GLU A 134 -4.67 -22.72 -12.27
CA GLU A 134 -4.12 -23.07 -10.94
C GLU A 134 -4.54 -22.02 -9.91
N PRO A 135 -5.48 -22.29 -8.98
CA PRO A 135 -5.78 -21.39 -7.89
C PRO A 135 -4.59 -21.24 -6.93
N VAL A 136 -4.11 -20.02 -6.75
CA VAL A 136 -2.98 -19.68 -5.88
C VAL A 136 -3.33 -18.59 -4.88
N ALA A 137 -2.57 -18.50 -3.79
CA ALA A 137 -2.76 -17.41 -2.83
C ALA A 137 -2.00 -16.14 -3.21
N ARG A 138 -0.90 -16.28 -3.96
CA ARG A 138 0.07 -15.22 -4.30
C ARG A 138 0.73 -15.53 -5.63
N GLU A 139 1.45 -14.50 -6.15
CA GLU A 139 2.24 -14.63 -7.39
C GLU A 139 1.38 -15.12 -8.55
N ALA A 140 0.19 -14.56 -8.65
CA ALA A 140 -0.79 -14.91 -9.66
C ALA A 140 -0.56 -14.10 -10.96
N ASP A 141 -0.92 -14.72 -12.08
CA ASP A 141 -1.01 -14.05 -13.38
C ASP A 141 -2.29 -13.22 -13.46
N TRP A 142 -3.39 -13.74 -12.88
CA TRP A 142 -4.71 -13.12 -12.84
C TRP A 142 -5.27 -13.08 -11.43
N ILE A 143 -6.04 -12.05 -11.15
CA ILE A 143 -6.80 -11.92 -9.90
C ILE A 143 -8.29 -11.82 -10.24
N VAL A 144 -9.05 -12.79 -9.76
CA VAL A 144 -10.51 -12.72 -9.72
C VAL A 144 -10.91 -12.01 -8.43
N SER A 145 -11.52 -10.85 -8.58
CA SER A 145 -11.95 -10.00 -7.47
C SER A 145 -13.46 -10.06 -7.30
N VAL A 146 -13.90 -10.26 -6.07
CA VAL A 146 -15.32 -10.25 -5.66
C VAL A 146 -15.46 -9.28 -4.51
N TYR A 147 -16.38 -8.32 -4.65
CA TYR A 147 -16.74 -7.41 -3.58
C TYR A 147 -18.25 -7.33 -3.39
N ALA A 148 -18.73 -7.82 -2.26
CA ALA A 148 -20.15 -7.83 -1.90
C ALA A 148 -20.49 -6.66 -0.99
N THR A 149 -21.34 -5.75 -1.45
CA THR A 149 -21.96 -4.69 -0.66
C THR A 149 -23.25 -5.19 -0.01
N LYS A 150 -24.04 -4.31 0.60
CA LYS A 150 -25.36 -4.64 1.11
C LYS A 150 -26.37 -4.96 0.02
N LYS A 151 -26.15 -4.48 -1.22
CA LYS A 151 -27.11 -4.60 -2.32
C LYS A 151 -26.55 -5.27 -3.55
N LYS A 152 -25.28 -5.03 -3.85
CA LYS A 152 -24.64 -5.42 -5.11
C LYS A 152 -23.39 -6.26 -4.88
N LEU A 153 -23.19 -7.18 -5.78
CA LEU A 153 -22.00 -8.01 -5.90
C LEU A 153 -21.25 -7.55 -7.16
N PHE A 154 -20.03 -7.09 -6.96
CA PHE A 154 -19.14 -6.66 -8.03
C PHE A 154 -18.10 -7.73 -8.27
N VAL A 155 -17.96 -8.19 -9.50
CA VAL A 155 -16.98 -9.20 -9.89
C VAL A 155 -16.17 -8.74 -11.10
N GLY A 156 -14.91 -9.12 -11.15
CA GLY A 156 -14.02 -8.81 -12.27
C GLY A 156 -12.71 -9.57 -12.21
N CYS A 157 -12.00 -9.61 -13.34
CA CYS A 157 -10.73 -10.30 -13.47
C CYS A 157 -9.70 -9.38 -14.13
N SER A 158 -8.52 -9.25 -13.53
CA SER A 158 -7.45 -8.38 -14.00
C SER A 158 -6.08 -8.86 -13.51
N THR A 159 -5.01 -8.26 -14.02
CA THR A 159 -3.66 -8.58 -13.55
C THR A 159 -3.38 -7.93 -12.18
N PRO A 160 -2.47 -8.49 -11.36
CA PRO A 160 -2.04 -7.86 -10.10
C PRO A 160 -1.57 -6.42 -10.29
N ARG A 161 -0.91 -6.15 -11.41
CA ARG A 161 -0.40 -4.82 -11.78
C ARG A 161 -1.52 -3.82 -12.05
N ASP A 162 -2.60 -4.25 -12.68
CA ASP A 162 -3.76 -3.38 -12.97
C ASP A 162 -4.60 -3.12 -11.72
N ASN A 163 -4.54 -4.03 -10.75
CA ASN A 163 -5.15 -3.83 -9.44
C ASN A 163 -4.36 -2.91 -8.51
N LEU A 164 -3.16 -2.46 -8.89
CA LEU A 164 -2.21 -1.68 -8.07
C LEU A 164 -1.72 -2.43 -6.82
N SER A 165 -2.17 -3.65 -6.61
CA SER A 165 -1.78 -4.52 -5.50
C SER A 165 -2.24 -5.96 -5.76
N ASP A 166 -1.43 -6.92 -5.36
CA ASP A 166 -1.77 -8.35 -5.34
C ASP A 166 -2.53 -8.79 -4.07
N TRP A 167 -2.73 -7.86 -3.14
CA TRP A 167 -3.46 -8.13 -1.89
C TRP A 167 -4.95 -7.79 -2.00
N PRO A 168 -5.83 -8.58 -1.36
CA PRO A 168 -7.26 -8.28 -1.32
C PRO A 168 -7.52 -6.85 -0.81
N GLY A 169 -8.08 -6.01 -1.70
CA GLY A 169 -8.32 -4.60 -1.41
C GLY A 169 -7.07 -3.77 -1.11
N GLY A 170 -5.88 -4.24 -1.51
CA GLY A 170 -4.62 -3.56 -1.23
C GLY A 170 -4.25 -3.53 0.25
N ALA A 171 -4.68 -4.53 1.03
CA ALA A 171 -4.46 -4.61 2.47
C ALA A 171 -3.46 -5.74 2.81
N PRO A 172 -2.14 -5.49 2.76
CA PRO A 172 -1.14 -6.50 3.06
C PRO A 172 -1.25 -6.96 4.53
N ARG A 173 -1.17 -8.27 4.71
CA ARG A 173 -1.18 -8.90 6.03
C ARG A 173 0.17 -9.54 6.28
N PHE A 174 0.95 -8.94 7.14
CA PHE A 174 2.19 -9.53 7.65
C PHE A 174 1.85 -10.43 8.84
N ARG A 175 2.57 -11.55 8.96
CA ARG A 175 2.43 -12.38 10.16
C ARG A 175 2.93 -11.56 11.36
N LYS A 176 2.20 -11.67 12.45
CA LYS A 176 2.65 -11.21 13.75
C LYS A 176 3.48 -12.36 14.34
N ASP A 177 4.71 -12.52 13.87
CA ASP A 177 5.62 -13.47 14.47
C ASP A 177 6.02 -12.97 15.88
N GLU A 178 6.29 -13.88 16.80
CA GLU A 178 6.88 -13.53 18.09
C GLU A 178 8.20 -12.80 17.82
N GLY A 179 8.27 -11.52 18.20
CA GLY A 179 9.44 -10.66 17.92
C GLY A 179 9.13 -9.34 17.22
N VAL A 180 7.92 -9.10 16.72
CA VAL A 180 7.54 -7.79 16.18
C VAL A 180 7.45 -6.77 17.32
N ILE A 181 8.46 -5.93 17.45
CA ILE A 181 8.61 -4.92 18.51
C ILE A 181 7.45 -3.92 18.50
N SER A 182 7.07 -3.43 17.33
CA SER A 182 5.96 -2.49 17.19
C SER A 182 5.25 -2.63 15.84
N ARG A 183 3.99 -2.15 15.76
CA ARG A 183 3.23 -2.11 14.50
C ARG A 183 3.86 -1.21 13.43
N ALA A 184 4.76 -0.31 13.82
CA ALA A 184 5.49 0.53 12.88
C ALA A 184 6.32 -0.31 11.89
N ALA A 185 6.84 -1.47 12.31
CA ALA A 185 7.55 -2.41 11.44
C ALA A 185 6.78 -2.72 10.14
N PHE A 186 5.45 -2.87 10.24
CA PHE A 186 4.62 -3.19 9.07
C PHE A 186 4.57 -2.07 8.02
N LYS A 187 4.75 -0.79 8.41
CA LYS A 187 4.85 0.32 7.46
C LYS A 187 6.11 0.18 6.59
N LEU A 188 7.25 -0.15 7.21
CA LEU A 188 8.50 -0.32 6.48
C LEU A 188 8.49 -1.57 5.60
N LEU A 189 7.98 -2.69 6.10
CA LEU A 189 7.80 -3.92 5.32
C LEU A 189 6.86 -3.72 4.13
N GLU A 190 5.80 -2.93 4.30
CA GLU A 190 4.91 -2.58 3.20
C GLU A 190 5.58 -1.64 2.20
N ALA A 191 6.32 -0.63 2.67
CA ALA A 191 7.07 0.29 1.82
C ALA A 191 8.13 -0.45 0.98
N GLU A 192 8.87 -1.39 1.57
CA GLU A 192 9.84 -2.24 0.88
C GLU A 192 9.21 -2.92 -0.35
N LYS A 193 8.01 -3.51 -0.17
CA LYS A 193 7.28 -4.19 -1.25
C LYS A 193 6.64 -3.21 -2.24
N ALA A 194 5.88 -2.23 -1.74
CA ALA A 194 5.11 -1.31 -2.56
C ALA A 194 5.99 -0.41 -3.45
N PHE A 195 7.21 -0.13 -2.99
CA PHE A 195 8.17 0.66 -3.74
C PHE A 195 9.18 -0.18 -4.52
N ASN A 196 9.10 -1.51 -4.40
CA ASN A 196 10.09 -2.44 -4.97
C ASN A 196 11.52 -2.02 -4.60
N LEU A 197 11.74 -1.75 -3.34
CA LEU A 197 13.00 -1.28 -2.77
C LEU A 197 13.53 -2.32 -1.78
N PRO A 198 14.27 -3.35 -2.25
CA PRO A 198 14.83 -4.36 -1.35
C PRO A 198 15.83 -3.71 -0.39
N LEU A 199 15.53 -3.81 0.90
CA LEU A 199 16.31 -3.14 1.95
C LEU A 199 17.68 -3.77 2.16
N ASP A 200 17.83 -5.06 1.88
CA ASP A 200 19.08 -5.82 1.98
C ASP A 200 20.19 -5.35 1.03
N ARG A 201 19.88 -4.49 0.07
CA ARG A 201 20.86 -3.86 -0.82
C ARG A 201 21.67 -2.73 -0.17
N PHE A 202 21.20 -2.22 0.98
CA PHE A 202 21.85 -1.14 1.71
C PHE A 202 22.76 -1.70 2.79
N SER A 203 23.72 -0.88 3.21
CA SER A 203 24.77 -1.29 4.17
C SER A 203 24.60 -0.62 5.52
N HIS A 204 24.28 0.68 5.54
CA HIS A 204 24.21 1.45 6.78
C HIS A 204 23.02 2.43 6.75
N ALA A 205 22.06 2.18 7.62
CA ALA A 205 20.86 3.01 7.75
C ALA A 205 20.97 4.00 8.91
N LEU A 206 20.44 5.21 8.69
CA LEU A 206 20.10 6.17 9.72
C LEU A 206 18.59 6.09 9.98
N ASP A 207 18.19 5.75 11.22
CA ASP A 207 16.80 5.63 11.66
C ASP A 207 16.48 6.78 12.62
N LEU A 208 15.64 7.72 12.16
CA LEU A 208 15.21 8.91 12.91
C LEU A 208 13.81 8.70 13.50
N GLY A 209 13.69 8.88 14.84
CA GLY A 209 12.47 8.53 15.58
C GLY A 209 12.36 7.03 15.79
N ALA A 210 13.48 6.39 16.13
CA ALA A 210 13.64 4.94 16.08
C ALA A 210 12.87 4.18 17.16
N SER A 211 12.66 4.78 18.35
CA SER A 211 12.04 4.08 19.50
C SER A 211 10.60 3.64 19.22
N PRO A 212 10.20 2.46 19.69
CA PRO A 212 10.95 1.44 20.45
C PRO A 212 11.82 0.50 19.58
N GLY A 213 11.97 0.72 18.26
CA GLY A 213 12.82 -0.09 17.40
C GLY A 213 12.10 -0.92 16.32
N GLY A 214 10.84 -0.57 16.02
CA GLY A 214 10.07 -1.30 15.00
C GLY A 214 10.69 -1.27 13.61
N TRP A 215 11.17 -0.12 13.14
CA TRP A 215 11.87 -0.01 11.87
C TRP A 215 13.32 -0.51 12.00
N THR A 216 13.97 -0.18 13.10
CA THR A 216 15.32 -0.68 13.43
C THR A 216 15.41 -2.20 13.34
N SER A 217 14.45 -2.95 13.92
CA SER A 217 14.45 -4.42 13.88
C SER A 217 14.38 -4.95 12.45
N VAL A 218 13.51 -4.40 11.60
CA VAL A 218 13.39 -4.78 10.19
C VAL A 218 14.72 -4.55 9.45
N LEU A 219 15.38 -3.42 9.67
CA LEU A 219 16.66 -3.11 9.03
C LEU A 219 17.78 -4.06 9.47
N LEU A 220 17.84 -4.39 10.76
CA LEU A 220 18.79 -5.34 11.31
C LEU A 220 18.57 -6.76 10.76
N GLU A 221 17.33 -7.21 10.63
CA GLU A 221 16.94 -8.48 10.00
C GLU A 221 17.38 -8.55 8.53
N ARG A 222 17.35 -7.42 7.82
CA ARG A 222 17.85 -7.29 6.43
C ARG A 222 19.37 -7.22 6.33
N GLY A 223 20.08 -7.24 7.46
CA GLY A 223 21.55 -7.31 7.50
C GLY A 223 22.26 -5.97 7.61
N LEU A 224 21.55 -4.85 7.68
CA LEU A 224 22.16 -3.53 7.73
C LEU A 224 22.84 -3.26 9.09
N LYS A 225 23.81 -2.36 9.07
CA LYS A 225 24.16 -1.59 10.27
C LYS A 225 23.12 -0.49 10.43
N VAL A 226 22.71 -0.23 11.67
CA VAL A 226 21.72 0.80 11.97
C VAL A 226 22.26 1.77 13.00
N THR A 227 22.22 3.05 12.68
CA THR A 227 22.36 4.13 13.66
C THR A 227 20.97 4.66 13.95
N ALA A 228 20.44 4.29 15.11
CA ALA A 228 19.11 4.69 15.56
C ALA A 228 19.22 5.96 16.42
N VAL A 229 18.40 6.96 16.14
CA VAL A 229 18.38 8.24 16.85
C VAL A 229 16.98 8.46 17.43
N ASP A 230 16.87 8.42 18.74
CA ASP A 230 15.66 8.71 19.49
C ASP A 230 16.03 8.99 20.96
N PRO A 231 15.43 10.01 21.63
CA PRO A 231 15.68 10.26 23.05
C PRO A 231 15.12 9.15 23.97
N ALA A 232 14.09 8.41 23.54
CA ALA A 232 13.49 7.32 24.29
C ALA A 232 14.31 6.03 24.18
N GLU A 233 14.04 5.08 25.06
CA GLU A 233 14.73 3.78 25.08
C GLU A 233 14.27 2.87 23.95
N MET A 234 15.19 2.05 23.47
CA MET A 234 14.87 0.98 22.52
C MET A 234 14.32 -0.24 23.28
N ASP A 235 13.66 -1.13 22.54
CA ASP A 235 13.27 -2.43 23.10
C ASP A 235 14.51 -3.18 23.60
N PRO A 236 14.47 -3.78 24.82
CA PRO A 236 15.62 -4.47 25.41
C PRO A 236 16.21 -5.58 24.53
N SER A 237 15.40 -6.19 23.66
CA SER A 237 15.89 -7.23 22.73
C SER A 237 16.86 -6.69 21.67
N LEU A 238 16.89 -5.38 21.46
CA LEU A 238 17.80 -4.72 20.49
C LEU A 238 19.08 -4.19 21.13
N GLU A 239 19.10 -3.92 22.44
CA GLU A 239 20.19 -3.19 23.11
C GLU A 239 21.58 -3.81 22.91
N THR A 240 21.66 -5.13 22.83
CA THR A 240 22.94 -5.86 22.66
C THR A 240 23.24 -6.22 21.21
N HIS A 241 22.44 -5.76 20.24
CA HIS A 241 22.62 -6.17 18.86
C HIS A 241 23.90 -5.57 18.25
N PRO A 242 24.85 -6.38 17.73
CA PRO A 242 26.19 -5.92 17.36
C PRO A 242 26.23 -4.91 16.20
N ARG A 243 25.18 -4.83 15.41
CA ARG A 243 25.04 -3.91 14.28
C ARG A 243 24.18 -2.69 14.60
N LEU A 244 23.69 -2.54 15.84
CA LEU A 244 22.93 -1.37 16.28
C LEU A 244 23.82 -0.41 17.06
N ARG A 245 23.73 0.88 16.71
CA ARG A 245 24.20 2.00 17.53
C ARG A 245 23.02 2.89 17.86
N HIS A 246 22.57 2.89 19.11
CA HIS A 246 21.52 3.80 19.58
C HIS A 246 22.15 5.09 20.12
N ILE A 247 21.63 6.24 19.65
CA ILE A 247 22.02 7.59 20.10
C ILE A 247 20.79 8.20 20.78
N ARG A 248 20.81 8.29 22.11
CA ARG A 248 19.71 8.82 22.94
C ARG A 248 19.70 10.35 22.90
N ARG A 249 19.37 10.92 21.74
CA ARG A 249 19.27 12.38 21.51
C ARG A 249 18.15 12.69 20.53
N ASN A 250 17.73 13.95 20.50
CA ASN A 250 16.86 14.43 19.46
C ASN A 250 17.58 14.43 18.10
N ALA A 251 16.83 14.18 17.04
CA ALA A 251 17.37 14.15 15.67
C ALA A 251 18.01 15.48 15.25
N ALA A 252 17.55 16.60 15.80
CA ALA A 252 18.13 17.94 15.57
C ALA A 252 19.47 18.17 16.27
N GLU A 253 19.88 17.29 17.19
CA GLU A 253 21.09 17.46 18.01
C GLU A 253 22.26 16.59 17.57
N VAL A 254 22.06 15.80 16.50
CA VAL A 254 23.08 14.87 16.01
C VAL A 254 23.78 15.39 14.77
N SER A 255 25.05 15.04 14.66
CA SER A 255 25.87 15.30 13.48
C SER A 255 26.68 14.06 13.13
N PHE A 256 26.90 13.84 11.85
CA PHE A 256 27.67 12.72 11.33
C PHE A 256 28.59 13.20 10.21
N ALA A 257 29.61 12.40 9.91
CA ALA A 257 30.45 12.68 8.76
C ALA A 257 29.65 12.60 7.44
N PRO A 258 29.97 13.44 6.45
CA PRO A 258 29.30 13.36 5.14
C PRO A 258 29.40 11.96 4.52
N GLY A 259 28.33 11.52 3.87
CA GLY A 259 28.28 10.26 3.15
C GLY A 259 28.31 9.00 4.02
N SER A 260 28.01 9.10 5.33
CA SER A 260 28.08 8.01 6.29
C SER A 260 26.98 6.94 6.10
N PHE A 261 25.88 7.27 5.44
CA PHE A 261 24.71 6.41 5.32
C PHE A 261 24.24 6.29 3.87
N ASP A 262 23.78 5.12 3.47
CA ASP A 262 23.20 4.84 2.15
C ASP A 262 21.68 4.65 2.20
N LEU A 263 21.10 4.62 3.40
CA LEU A 263 19.64 4.62 3.63
C LEU A 263 19.28 5.55 4.79
N LEU A 264 18.25 6.36 4.61
CA LEU A 264 17.56 7.11 5.67
C LEU A 264 16.17 6.51 5.86
N VAL A 265 15.77 6.27 7.10
CA VAL A 265 14.37 6.00 7.44
C VAL A 265 13.91 6.96 8.52
N CYS A 266 12.65 7.41 8.44
CA CYS A 266 12.12 8.40 9.37
C CYS A 266 10.62 8.19 9.61
N ASP A 267 10.23 7.82 10.84
CA ASP A 267 8.83 7.67 11.28
C ASP A 267 8.55 8.55 12.51
N MET A 268 9.04 9.78 12.50
CA MET A 268 8.82 10.74 13.59
C MET A 268 7.37 11.22 13.65
N SER A 269 6.83 11.33 14.87
CA SER A 269 5.46 11.82 15.13
C SER A 269 5.37 13.35 15.30
N TRP A 270 6.38 14.08 14.88
CA TRP A 270 6.48 15.53 15.01
C TRP A 270 5.71 16.26 13.92
N ASP A 271 5.71 17.61 14.02
CA ASP A 271 5.24 18.46 12.95
C ASP A 271 5.98 18.12 11.63
N PRO A 272 5.27 17.93 10.52
CA PRO A 272 5.87 17.45 9.28
C PRO A 272 6.85 18.43 8.65
N HIS A 273 6.67 19.76 8.82
CA HIS A 273 7.60 20.77 8.34
C HIS A 273 8.88 20.78 9.18
N HIS A 274 8.74 20.61 10.50
CA HIS A 274 9.91 20.49 11.38
C HIS A 274 10.72 19.22 11.06
N THR A 275 10.03 18.09 10.84
CA THR A 275 10.68 16.84 10.38
C THR A 275 11.41 17.06 9.06
N CYS A 276 10.77 17.75 8.11
CA CYS A 276 11.37 18.07 6.82
C CYS A 276 12.63 18.92 6.94
N MET A 277 12.63 19.93 7.81
CA MET A 277 13.80 20.77 8.08
C MET A 277 14.98 19.92 8.58
N ILE A 278 14.77 19.08 9.61
CA ILE A 278 15.80 18.20 10.17
C ILE A 278 16.37 17.23 9.12
N VAL A 279 15.50 16.59 8.34
CA VAL A 279 15.94 15.65 7.30
C VAL A 279 16.73 16.36 6.19
N ASN A 280 16.33 17.57 5.80
CA ASN A 280 17.06 18.38 4.82
C ASN A 280 18.45 18.82 5.35
N GLU A 281 18.56 19.18 6.63
CA GLU A 281 19.82 19.50 7.28
C GLU A 281 20.77 18.28 7.33
N LEU A 282 20.21 17.10 7.57
CA LEU A 282 20.94 15.83 7.58
C LEU A 282 21.20 15.26 6.18
N ALA A 283 20.78 15.91 5.09
CA ALA A 283 20.95 15.35 3.76
C ALA A 283 22.43 15.07 3.39
N ASP A 284 23.38 15.89 3.90
CA ASP A 284 24.81 15.71 3.58
C ASP A 284 25.45 14.52 4.27
N VAL A 285 24.84 13.99 5.33
CA VAL A 285 25.34 12.74 5.97
C VAL A 285 25.00 11.50 5.14
N LEU A 286 24.12 11.64 4.16
CA LEU A 286 23.79 10.57 3.21
C LEU A 286 24.77 10.58 2.04
N SER A 287 25.13 9.41 1.55
CA SER A 287 25.91 9.26 0.32
C SER A 287 25.12 9.75 -0.90
N ALA A 288 25.80 10.14 -1.96
CA ALA A 288 25.14 10.54 -3.21
C ALA A 288 24.29 9.38 -3.75
N GLY A 289 23.02 9.68 -4.06
CA GLY A 289 22.07 8.69 -4.53
C GLY A 289 21.50 7.76 -3.45
N ALA A 290 21.78 7.99 -2.17
CA ALA A 290 21.17 7.28 -1.06
C ALA A 290 19.64 7.38 -1.10
N SER A 291 18.96 6.32 -0.65
CA SER A 291 17.49 6.30 -0.57
C SER A 291 17.00 6.80 0.79
N GLY A 292 15.78 7.33 0.81
CA GLY A 292 15.07 7.67 2.05
C GLY A 292 13.62 7.17 2.03
N ILE A 293 13.16 6.59 3.14
CA ILE A 293 11.77 6.25 3.39
C ILE A 293 11.28 7.11 4.56
N ILE A 294 10.32 7.98 4.31
CA ILE A 294 9.88 9.01 5.26
C ILE A 294 8.36 8.96 5.38
N THR A 295 7.83 8.91 6.59
CA THR A 295 6.40 9.12 6.82
C THR A 295 6.11 10.61 6.93
N LEU A 296 5.07 11.06 6.24
CA LEU A 296 4.58 12.43 6.30
C LEU A 296 3.23 12.46 6.99
N LYS A 297 3.13 13.11 8.13
CA LYS A 297 1.85 13.38 8.79
C LYS A 297 1.04 14.34 7.94
N LEU A 298 -0.25 14.03 7.75
CA LEU A 298 -1.15 14.87 6.99
C LEU A 298 -1.88 15.84 7.91
N MET A 299 -1.93 17.10 7.51
CA MET A 299 -2.72 18.09 8.22
C MET A 299 -4.22 17.78 8.07
N TYR A 300 -4.95 17.90 9.16
CA TYR A 300 -6.39 17.68 9.18
C TYR A 300 -7.11 18.46 8.06
N ARG A 301 -7.90 17.75 7.25
CA ARG A 301 -8.69 18.27 6.12
C ARG A 301 -7.92 18.91 4.95
N LYS A 302 -6.59 18.88 4.94
CA LYS A 302 -5.78 19.46 3.85
C LYS A 302 -4.68 18.53 3.32
N PRO A 303 -4.96 17.23 3.08
CA PRO A 303 -3.90 16.28 2.75
C PRO A 303 -3.17 16.62 1.43
N PHE A 304 -3.88 17.10 0.42
CA PHE A 304 -3.25 17.48 -0.87
C PHE A 304 -2.30 18.65 -0.71
N GLN A 305 -2.69 19.67 0.07
CA GLN A 305 -1.84 20.82 0.34
C GLN A 305 -0.60 20.40 1.11
N SER A 306 -0.76 19.62 2.18
CA SER A 306 0.38 19.09 2.97
C SER A 306 1.37 18.33 2.10
N ILE A 307 0.87 17.42 1.22
CA ILE A 307 1.74 16.66 0.32
C ILE A 307 2.46 17.59 -0.66
N GLN A 308 1.76 18.57 -1.24
CA GLN A 308 2.34 19.51 -2.20
C GLN A 308 3.44 20.38 -1.56
N GLU A 309 3.20 20.93 -0.38
CA GLU A 309 4.16 21.76 0.34
C GLU A 309 5.39 20.94 0.74
N LEU A 310 5.18 19.79 1.40
CA LEU A 310 6.27 18.95 1.86
C LEU A 310 7.10 18.36 0.70
N THR A 311 6.47 17.93 -0.38
CA THR A 311 7.23 17.44 -1.55
C THR A 311 8.07 18.54 -2.19
N LYS A 312 7.61 19.80 -2.15
CA LYS A 312 8.41 20.94 -2.60
C LYS A 312 9.59 21.19 -1.67
N GLU A 313 9.38 21.17 -0.35
CA GLU A 313 10.44 21.40 0.65
C GLU A 313 11.51 20.32 0.64
N TYR A 314 11.11 19.02 0.62
CA TYR A 314 12.06 17.92 0.45
C TYR A 314 12.78 17.97 -0.90
N GLY A 315 12.10 18.48 -1.93
CA GLY A 315 12.62 18.61 -3.29
C GLY A 315 13.87 19.49 -3.41
N TYR A 316 14.22 20.28 -2.40
CA TYR A 316 15.49 21.02 -2.39
C TYR A 316 16.71 20.10 -2.29
N ARG A 317 16.61 19.03 -1.53
CA ARG A 317 17.73 18.11 -1.24
C ARG A 317 17.55 16.71 -1.86
N PHE A 318 16.31 16.35 -2.22
CA PHE A 318 15.95 15.01 -2.65
C PHE A 318 15.12 15.02 -3.95
N ASP A 319 15.29 14.00 -4.75
CA ASP A 319 14.35 13.63 -5.80
C ASP A 319 13.22 12.81 -5.18
N ILE A 320 11.98 13.25 -5.36
CA ILE A 320 10.81 12.55 -4.86
C ILE A 320 10.43 11.45 -5.87
N LEU A 321 10.64 10.21 -5.51
CA LEU A 321 10.39 9.08 -6.39
C LEU A 321 8.95 8.58 -6.32
N LYS A 322 8.38 8.49 -5.11
CA LYS A 322 7.01 8.03 -4.88
C LYS A 322 6.43 8.62 -3.60
N VAL A 323 5.12 8.89 -3.61
CA VAL A 323 4.34 9.25 -2.42
C VAL A 323 3.08 8.39 -2.43
N LYS A 324 2.83 7.64 -1.38
CA LYS A 324 1.70 6.70 -1.30
C LYS A 324 1.15 6.61 0.11
N GLN A 325 -0.16 6.60 0.25
CA GLN A 325 -0.78 6.15 1.47
C GLN A 325 -0.80 4.62 1.47
N LEU A 326 0.06 4.02 2.26
CA LEU A 326 0.12 2.57 2.45
C LEU A 326 -1.00 2.11 3.39
N PHE A 327 -1.34 0.82 3.36
CA PHE A 327 -2.39 0.27 4.23
C PHE A 327 -2.11 0.48 5.73
N HIS A 328 -0.84 0.33 6.12
CA HIS A 328 -0.42 0.52 7.51
C HIS A 328 -0.24 1.99 7.92
N ASN A 329 -0.35 2.93 6.99
CA ASN A 329 -0.49 4.34 7.30
C ASN A 329 -1.89 4.63 7.87
N ARG A 330 -1.96 5.57 8.82
CA ARG A 330 -3.23 6.11 9.33
C ARG A 330 -3.47 7.48 8.69
N GLU A 331 -3.21 8.54 9.43
CA GLU A 331 -3.31 9.94 8.95
C GLU A 331 -1.96 10.43 8.39
N GLU A 332 -1.32 9.61 7.61
CA GLU A 332 0.00 9.85 7.04
C GLU A 332 0.14 9.19 5.66
N VAL A 333 1.15 9.61 4.92
CA VAL A 333 1.61 8.95 3.69
C VAL A 333 3.08 8.58 3.85
N THR A 334 3.53 7.59 3.09
CA THR A 334 4.94 7.22 3.01
C THR A 334 5.53 7.75 1.71
N MET A 335 6.68 8.41 1.83
CA MET A 335 7.43 8.97 0.73
C MET A 335 8.74 8.20 0.54
N TRP A 336 9.05 7.86 -0.70
CA TRP A 336 10.36 7.35 -1.11
C TRP A 336 11.10 8.46 -1.85
N VAL A 337 12.29 8.74 -1.38
CA VAL A 337 13.15 9.80 -1.92
C VAL A 337 14.54 9.27 -2.26
N LYS A 338 15.26 10.01 -3.10
CA LYS A 338 16.66 9.76 -3.40
C LYS A 338 17.44 11.05 -3.18
N ARG A 339 18.59 10.99 -2.49
CA ARG A 339 19.45 12.14 -2.31
C ARG A 339 20.05 12.59 -3.67
N LYS A 340 19.96 13.88 -3.93
CA LYS A 340 20.56 14.54 -5.11
C LYS A 340 22.08 14.52 -5.10
#